data_cf1bf6947bea1e1b260f01ba60c684a5
#
_entry.id   cf1bf6947bea1e1b260f01ba60c684a5
#
_cell.length_a   1.000
_cell.length_b   1.000
_cell.length_c   1.000
_cell.angle_alpha   90.00
_cell.angle_beta   90.00
_cell.angle_gamma   90.00
#
_symmetry.space_group_name_H-M   'P 1'
#
loop_
_entity.id
_entity.type
_entity.pdbx_description
1 polymer ?
#
loop_
_entity_poly.entity_id
_entity_poly.type
_entity_poly.pdbx_seq_one_letter_code
_entity_poly.pdbx_strand_id
1 'polypeptide(L)'
;MARFTLPRDVYHGKGCLSELKNLKGKKAVLVVGGGSMKRQGFLDKAVNYLKEGGMEVKLIEGVEPDPSVETVMKGAKVMQEFEPDWIVAMGGGSPIDAAKAMWVFYEYPDETFENIITPFSFPELRQKAKFAAIPSTSGTATEVTAFSVITDYNTGIKYPLADFNITPDVAIVDPELVEGLPQKQVAYTGMDALTHAIEAYVSTLNCPFTDPLALQAIEMVLDYLPASYNLNMEAREQMHYAQCLAGMAFSNALLGIVHSMAHKTGAAFSTGHIPHGCANAIYLPYVIKYNAKDKVAASRYAEIARRMGLPGTSEKALINSLCAKIDEFNAKMNIPKTLKEFGINEEEFKEKLDKIAELAVGDACTGSNPRAIDPATMAKLFTCTYYGTEVDFK
;
A
#
# COMPACT_ATOMS: atom_id res chain seq x y z
N MET A 1 13.07 -3.34 21.99
CA MET A 1 11.84 -2.61 22.41
C MET A 1 11.03 -2.39 21.13
N ALA A 2 9.77 -2.81 21.11
CA ALA A 2 8.91 -2.59 19.94
C ALA A 2 8.33 -1.16 19.97
N ARG A 3 8.16 -0.54 18.79
CA ARG A 3 7.55 0.78 18.62
C ARG A 3 6.27 0.64 17.81
N PHE A 4 5.22 1.39 18.18
CA PHE A 4 3.99 1.53 17.42
C PHE A 4 3.81 3.01 17.11
N THR A 5 3.73 3.34 15.81
CA THR A 5 3.72 4.73 15.32
C THR A 5 2.54 4.95 14.38
N LEU A 6 1.82 6.04 14.61
CA LEU A 6 0.72 6.52 13.77
C LEU A 6 0.88 8.03 13.56
N PRO A 7 0.17 8.64 12.59
CA PRO A 7 -0.02 10.09 12.55
C PRO A 7 -0.55 10.61 13.88
N ARG A 8 -0.15 11.84 14.25
CA ARG A 8 -0.69 12.49 15.45
C ARG A 8 -2.22 12.66 15.37
N ASP A 9 -2.72 13.06 14.20
CA ASP A 9 -4.14 13.28 13.96
C ASP A 9 -4.58 12.56 12.68
N VAL A 10 -5.73 11.90 12.74
CA VAL A 10 -6.41 11.33 11.58
C VAL A 10 -7.81 11.95 11.51
N TYR A 11 -8.00 12.85 10.57
CA TYR A 11 -9.30 13.41 10.26
C TYR A 11 -10.03 12.52 9.26
N HIS A 12 -11.30 12.23 9.51
CA HIS A 12 -12.09 11.36 8.64
C HIS A 12 -13.53 11.86 8.49
N GLY A 13 -14.18 11.45 7.43
CA GLY A 13 -15.56 11.84 7.11
C GLY A 13 -15.64 12.81 5.94
N LYS A 14 -16.80 12.83 5.31
CA LYS A 14 -17.05 13.68 4.13
C LYS A 14 -16.80 15.15 4.43
N GLY A 15 -16.04 15.80 3.55
CA GLY A 15 -15.69 17.22 3.66
C GLY A 15 -14.54 17.50 4.62
N CYS A 16 -13.93 16.49 5.26
CA CYS A 16 -12.80 16.73 6.17
C CYS A 16 -11.55 17.28 5.48
N LEU A 17 -11.48 17.28 4.15
CA LEU A 17 -10.47 18.03 3.39
C LEU A 17 -10.38 19.50 3.86
N SER A 18 -11.49 20.06 4.35
CA SER A 18 -11.55 21.42 4.90
C SER A 18 -10.66 21.65 6.13
N GLU A 19 -10.18 20.59 6.78
CA GLU A 19 -9.21 20.69 7.89
C GLU A 19 -7.87 21.28 7.47
N LEU A 20 -7.55 21.30 6.17
CA LEU A 20 -6.39 22.00 5.64
C LEU A 20 -6.31 23.47 6.06
N LYS A 21 -7.47 24.16 6.21
CA LYS A 21 -7.50 25.56 6.68
C LYS A 21 -7.14 25.74 8.16
N ASN A 22 -7.16 24.65 8.94
CA ASN A 22 -6.82 24.65 10.36
C ASN A 22 -5.34 24.38 10.63
N LEU A 23 -4.57 23.97 9.61
CA LEU A 23 -3.12 23.81 9.71
C LEU A 23 -2.48 25.18 10.00
N LYS A 24 -1.53 25.20 10.92
CA LYS A 24 -0.85 26.47 11.31
C LYS A 24 0.53 26.51 10.71
N GLY A 25 0.70 27.41 9.73
CA GLY A 25 1.94 27.62 9.00
C GLY A 25 1.88 28.90 8.16
N LYS A 26 2.94 29.15 7.40
CA LYS A 26 3.07 30.30 6.50
C LYS A 26 3.14 29.89 5.04
N LYS A 27 3.78 28.77 4.75
CA LYS A 27 4.03 28.26 3.40
C LYS A 27 3.73 26.78 3.30
N ALA A 28 2.90 26.38 2.36
CA ALA A 28 2.63 24.98 2.07
C ALA A 28 3.05 24.62 0.65
N VAL A 29 3.78 23.53 0.48
CA VAL A 29 3.91 22.88 -0.82
C VAL A 29 2.81 21.82 -0.95
N LEU A 30 2.11 21.79 -2.08
CA LEU A 30 1.09 20.79 -2.37
C LEU A 30 1.55 19.89 -3.52
N VAL A 31 1.80 18.61 -3.22
CA VAL A 31 2.29 17.60 -4.16
C VAL A 31 1.13 16.77 -4.67
N VAL A 32 0.98 16.66 -5.99
CA VAL A 32 -0.09 15.89 -6.63
C VAL A 32 0.42 15.11 -7.86
N GLY A 33 -0.30 14.05 -8.20
CA GLY A 33 0.02 13.20 -9.35
C GLY A 33 -0.66 13.66 -10.65
N GLY A 34 -1.02 12.71 -11.50
CA GLY A 34 -1.44 12.87 -12.90
C GLY A 34 -2.81 13.50 -13.18
N GLY A 35 -3.26 14.49 -12.46
CA GLY A 35 -4.38 15.34 -12.86
C GLY A 35 -5.79 14.88 -12.47
N SER A 36 -5.98 13.74 -11.82
CA SER A 36 -7.31 13.30 -11.34
C SER A 36 -7.89 14.28 -10.31
N MET A 37 -7.09 14.70 -9.35
CA MET A 37 -7.50 15.67 -8.32
C MET A 37 -7.87 17.01 -8.91
N LYS A 38 -7.18 17.45 -9.95
CA LYS A 38 -7.51 18.69 -10.69
C LYS A 38 -8.83 18.56 -11.45
N ARG A 39 -9.02 17.47 -12.20
CA ARG A 39 -10.25 17.23 -12.97
C ARG A 39 -11.49 17.11 -12.11
N GLN A 40 -11.35 16.59 -10.88
CA GLN A 40 -12.45 16.46 -9.92
C GLN A 40 -12.64 17.70 -9.03
N GLY A 41 -11.81 18.73 -9.19
CA GLY A 41 -11.90 19.99 -8.45
C GLY A 41 -11.29 19.95 -7.03
N PHE A 42 -10.74 18.83 -6.58
CA PHE A 42 -10.16 18.71 -5.24
C PHE A 42 -8.84 19.45 -5.09
N LEU A 43 -8.05 19.58 -6.17
CA LEU A 43 -6.83 20.38 -6.15
C LEU A 43 -7.12 21.84 -5.82
N ASP A 44 -8.09 22.43 -6.50
CA ASP A 44 -8.48 23.83 -6.27
C ASP A 44 -9.06 24.02 -4.87
N LYS A 45 -9.89 23.08 -4.39
CA LYS A 45 -10.42 23.11 -3.01
C LYS A 45 -9.26 23.09 -1.99
N ALA A 46 -8.29 22.19 -2.15
CA ALA A 46 -7.14 22.09 -1.24
C ALA A 46 -6.30 23.37 -1.22
N VAL A 47 -6.00 23.94 -2.39
CA VAL A 47 -5.30 25.22 -2.51
C VAL A 47 -6.06 26.34 -1.79
N ASN A 48 -7.39 26.42 -1.99
CA ASN A 48 -8.21 27.45 -1.37
C ASN A 48 -8.23 27.30 0.15
N TYR A 49 -8.40 26.10 0.69
CA TYR A 49 -8.38 25.86 2.15
C TYR A 49 -7.02 26.23 2.78
N LEU A 50 -5.91 25.89 2.14
CA LEU A 50 -4.59 26.30 2.63
C LEU A 50 -4.43 27.83 2.62
N LYS A 51 -4.91 28.53 1.58
CA LYS A 51 -4.93 30.00 1.51
C LYS A 51 -5.85 30.63 2.53
N GLU A 52 -7.04 30.06 2.77
CA GLU A 52 -7.95 30.47 3.85
C GLU A 52 -7.30 30.32 5.23
N GLY A 53 -6.45 29.30 5.40
CA GLY A 53 -5.61 29.10 6.58
C GLY A 53 -4.46 30.10 6.72
N GLY A 54 -4.27 31.00 5.73
CA GLY A 54 -3.25 32.04 5.72
C GLY A 54 -1.91 31.64 5.13
N MET A 55 -1.84 30.49 4.42
CA MET A 55 -0.60 30.01 3.82
C MET A 55 -0.42 30.46 2.37
N GLU A 56 0.82 30.76 2.00
CA GLU A 56 1.24 30.79 0.61
C GLU A 56 1.38 29.36 0.09
N VAL A 57 0.88 29.07 -1.13
CA VAL A 57 0.86 27.70 -1.67
C VAL A 57 1.68 27.59 -2.93
N LYS A 58 2.59 26.62 -2.96
CA LYS A 58 3.36 26.21 -4.14
C LYS A 58 2.95 24.81 -4.58
N LEU A 59 2.70 24.60 -5.88
CA LEU A 59 2.34 23.29 -6.42
C LEU A 59 3.56 22.54 -6.94
N ILE A 60 3.59 21.22 -6.70
CA ILE A 60 4.39 20.24 -7.39
C ILE A 60 3.42 19.26 -8.04
N GLU A 61 3.25 19.36 -9.36
CA GLU A 61 2.28 18.59 -10.11
C GLU A 61 2.97 17.52 -10.98
N GLY A 62 2.21 16.52 -11.39
CA GLY A 62 2.64 15.55 -12.39
C GLY A 62 3.54 14.45 -11.87
N VAL A 63 3.48 14.12 -10.57
CA VAL A 63 4.17 12.92 -10.08
C VAL A 63 3.61 11.71 -10.81
N GLU A 64 4.50 10.99 -11.49
CA GLU A 64 4.15 9.79 -12.27
C GLU A 64 3.80 8.59 -11.37
N PRO A 65 3.05 7.62 -11.88
CA PRO A 65 2.95 6.31 -11.23
C PRO A 65 4.34 5.68 -11.08
N ASP A 66 4.59 5.02 -9.95
CA ASP A 66 5.91 4.48 -9.61
C ASP A 66 7.00 5.56 -9.64
N PRO A 67 6.96 6.55 -8.74
CA PRO A 67 7.74 7.77 -8.83
C PRO A 67 9.24 7.50 -8.84
N SER A 68 9.94 8.25 -9.69
CA SER A 68 11.39 8.12 -9.89
C SER A 68 12.21 8.87 -8.84
N VAL A 69 13.46 8.44 -8.68
CA VAL A 69 14.46 9.19 -7.89
C VAL A 69 14.61 10.62 -8.44
N GLU A 70 14.58 10.78 -9.75
CA GLU A 70 14.70 12.07 -10.43
C GLU A 70 13.53 13.01 -10.07
N THR A 71 12.30 12.50 -10.04
CA THR A 71 11.12 13.26 -9.61
C THR A 71 11.23 13.68 -8.15
N VAL A 72 11.72 12.80 -7.29
CA VAL A 72 11.97 13.11 -5.87
C VAL A 72 12.99 14.24 -5.73
N MET A 73 14.14 14.14 -6.38
CA MET A 73 15.20 15.16 -6.30
C MET A 73 14.76 16.51 -6.86
N LYS A 74 14.00 16.51 -7.97
CA LYS A 74 13.42 17.73 -8.56
C LYS A 74 12.43 18.40 -7.60
N GLY A 75 11.55 17.61 -6.98
CA GLY A 75 10.57 18.12 -6.01
C GLY A 75 11.24 18.68 -4.74
N ALA A 76 12.25 17.98 -4.23
CA ALA A 76 13.04 18.44 -3.09
C ALA A 76 13.71 19.80 -3.35
N LYS A 77 14.25 20.00 -4.57
CA LYS A 77 14.82 21.29 -4.97
C LYS A 77 13.79 22.42 -4.97
N VAL A 78 12.58 22.16 -5.47
CA VAL A 78 11.47 23.15 -5.39
C VAL A 78 11.15 23.49 -3.93
N MET A 79 11.17 22.50 -3.03
CA MET A 79 10.95 22.74 -1.60
C MET A 79 12.09 23.54 -0.97
N GLN A 80 13.35 23.27 -1.33
CA GLN A 80 14.51 24.04 -0.85
C GLN A 80 14.45 25.52 -1.26
N GLU A 81 13.97 25.81 -2.48
CA GLU A 81 13.82 27.18 -2.98
C GLU A 81 12.61 27.91 -2.36
N PHE A 82 11.53 27.20 -2.08
CA PHE A 82 10.29 27.77 -1.55
C PHE A 82 10.27 27.84 -0.02
N GLU A 83 10.97 26.93 0.66
CA GLU A 83 11.06 26.80 2.12
C GLU A 83 9.68 26.64 2.80
N PRO A 84 8.91 25.58 2.46
CA PRO A 84 7.62 25.33 3.10
C PRO A 84 7.78 24.90 4.57
N ASP A 85 6.82 25.26 5.41
CA ASP A 85 6.66 24.73 6.77
C ASP A 85 5.59 23.63 6.84
N TRP A 86 4.88 23.40 5.72
CA TRP A 86 4.01 22.24 5.51
C TRP A 86 4.25 21.61 4.13
N ILE A 87 4.39 20.29 4.13
CA ILE A 87 4.32 19.49 2.91
C ILE A 87 2.96 18.79 2.94
N VAL A 88 2.12 19.09 1.96
CA VAL A 88 0.81 18.47 1.77
C VAL A 88 0.87 17.62 0.53
N ALA A 89 0.54 16.34 0.64
CA ALA A 89 0.52 15.43 -0.50
C ALA A 89 -0.89 14.86 -0.69
N MET A 90 -1.42 14.93 -1.93
CA MET A 90 -2.78 14.52 -2.22
C MET A 90 -2.82 13.65 -3.48
N GLY A 91 -3.43 12.46 -3.36
CA GLY A 91 -3.56 11.53 -4.47
C GLY A 91 -3.57 10.08 -4.04
N GLY A 92 -3.23 9.18 -4.96
CA GLY A 92 -2.92 7.79 -4.64
C GLY A 92 -1.57 7.63 -3.94
N GLY A 93 -1.04 6.41 -3.88
CA GLY A 93 0.25 6.14 -3.24
C GLY A 93 1.39 6.98 -3.80
N SER A 94 1.52 7.05 -5.13
CA SER A 94 2.68 7.66 -5.81
C SER A 94 3.00 9.11 -5.41
N PRO A 95 2.06 10.07 -5.45
CA PRO A 95 2.38 11.44 -5.04
C PRO A 95 2.69 11.57 -3.55
N ILE A 96 2.08 10.75 -2.68
CA ILE A 96 2.35 10.77 -1.24
C ILE A 96 3.73 10.17 -0.97
N ASP A 97 4.07 9.06 -1.61
CA ASP A 97 5.38 8.42 -1.50
C ASP A 97 6.49 9.34 -1.99
N ALA A 98 6.32 9.94 -3.18
CA ALA A 98 7.27 10.92 -3.69
C ALA A 98 7.48 12.09 -2.72
N ALA A 99 6.39 12.64 -2.18
CA ALA A 99 6.45 13.76 -1.23
C ALA A 99 7.17 13.40 0.08
N LYS A 100 6.97 12.17 0.60
CA LYS A 100 7.71 11.65 1.76
C LYS A 100 9.22 11.59 1.50
N ALA A 101 9.62 11.08 0.33
CA ALA A 101 11.03 11.05 -0.05
C ALA A 101 11.60 12.47 -0.30
N MET A 102 10.82 13.34 -0.97
CA MET A 102 11.19 14.76 -1.14
C MET A 102 11.45 15.46 0.19
N TRP A 103 10.66 15.12 1.22
CA TRP A 103 10.78 15.69 2.56
C TRP A 103 12.16 15.45 3.16
N VAL A 104 12.72 14.25 2.99
CA VAL A 104 14.07 13.91 3.47
C VAL A 104 15.11 14.82 2.84
N PHE A 105 15.12 14.91 1.51
CA PHE A 105 16.11 15.73 0.77
C PHE A 105 15.86 17.25 0.89
N TYR A 106 14.64 17.66 1.22
CA TYR A 106 14.36 19.06 1.57
C TYR A 106 15.00 19.46 2.89
N GLU A 107 14.88 18.64 3.92
CA GLU A 107 15.45 18.93 5.24
C GLU A 107 16.96 18.68 5.28
N TYR A 108 17.44 17.68 4.52
CA TYR A 108 18.84 17.26 4.45
C TYR A 108 19.34 17.21 3.00
N PRO A 109 19.74 18.37 2.44
CA PRO A 109 20.15 18.46 1.02
C PRO A 109 21.39 17.64 0.66
N ASP A 110 22.24 17.35 1.66
CA ASP A 110 23.48 16.58 1.49
C ASP A 110 23.25 15.05 1.63
N GLU A 111 22.01 14.62 1.93
CA GLU A 111 21.68 13.20 2.02
C GLU A 111 21.66 12.56 0.62
N THR A 112 21.94 11.25 0.55
CA THR A 112 21.96 10.50 -0.69
C THR A 112 20.86 9.43 -0.72
N PHE A 113 20.43 9.06 -1.92
CA PHE A 113 19.41 8.01 -2.07
C PHE A 113 19.94 6.67 -1.56
N GLU A 114 21.23 6.37 -1.78
CA GLU A 114 21.92 5.16 -1.31
C GLU A 114 21.89 5.02 0.22
N ASN A 115 21.93 6.12 0.95
CA ASN A 115 21.86 6.09 2.41
C ASN A 115 20.45 5.75 2.89
N ILE A 116 19.40 6.33 2.29
CA ILE A 116 18.02 6.16 2.74
C ILE A 116 17.36 4.86 2.26
N ILE A 117 17.95 4.11 1.36
CA ILE A 117 17.44 2.77 1.00
C ILE A 117 17.62 1.75 2.13
N THR A 118 18.52 2.03 3.08
CA THR A 118 18.66 1.20 4.28
C THR A 118 17.50 1.46 5.23
N PRO A 119 16.71 0.43 5.61
CA PRO A 119 15.59 0.64 6.51
C PRO A 119 16.00 1.25 7.86
N PHE A 120 15.20 2.20 8.35
CA PHE A 120 15.38 2.88 9.63
C PHE A 120 16.71 3.65 9.77
N SER A 121 17.18 4.23 8.67
CA SER A 121 18.43 5.01 8.61
C SER A 121 18.20 6.51 8.39
N PHE A 122 16.94 6.96 8.31
CA PHE A 122 16.63 8.35 8.03
C PHE A 122 17.07 9.27 9.17
N PRO A 123 17.53 10.48 8.84
CA PRO A 123 17.73 11.51 9.84
C PRO A 123 16.38 11.93 10.46
N GLU A 124 16.43 12.58 11.62
CA GLU A 124 15.24 13.06 12.30
C GLU A 124 14.58 14.20 11.49
N LEU A 125 13.37 13.96 11.01
CA LEU A 125 12.58 14.93 10.24
C LEU A 125 11.82 15.91 11.16
N ARG A 126 11.11 16.85 10.57
CA ARG A 126 10.34 17.94 11.23
C ARG A 126 11.21 19.08 11.72
N GLN A 127 12.41 19.22 11.14
CA GLN A 127 13.29 20.37 11.43
C GLN A 127 12.81 21.62 10.69
N LYS A 128 12.23 21.46 9.50
CA LYS A 128 11.73 22.56 8.65
C LYS A 128 10.25 22.50 8.39
N ALA A 129 9.71 21.30 8.15
CA ALA A 129 8.31 21.13 7.78
C ALA A 129 7.62 19.98 8.48
N LYS A 130 6.29 20.07 8.60
CA LYS A 130 5.37 19.00 8.95
C LYS A 130 4.76 18.41 7.69
N PHE A 131 4.15 17.23 7.80
CA PHE A 131 3.58 16.49 6.68
C PHE A 131 2.09 16.18 6.87
N ALA A 132 1.28 16.54 5.87
CA ALA A 132 -0.12 16.15 5.79
C ALA A 132 -0.37 15.30 4.54
N ALA A 133 -1.01 14.16 4.69
CA ALA A 133 -1.31 13.24 3.60
C ALA A 133 -2.82 13.08 3.39
N ILE A 134 -3.25 13.08 2.12
CA ILE A 134 -4.64 13.05 1.71
C ILE A 134 -4.81 11.97 0.63
N PRO A 135 -5.28 10.76 0.98
CA PRO A 135 -5.42 9.69 0.01
C PRO A 135 -6.63 9.89 -0.90
N SER A 136 -6.48 9.57 -2.18
CA SER A 136 -7.57 9.49 -3.17
C SER A 136 -7.80 8.09 -3.72
N THR A 137 -7.23 7.08 -3.07
CA THR A 137 -7.44 5.65 -3.34
C THR A 137 -7.70 4.92 -2.03
N SER A 138 -8.40 3.80 -2.09
CA SER A 138 -8.71 2.99 -0.90
C SER A 138 -7.90 1.68 -0.93
N GLY A 139 -6.57 1.78 -0.79
CA GLY A 139 -5.68 0.62 -0.88
C GLY A 139 -4.34 0.78 -0.18
N THR A 140 -3.51 1.70 -0.64
CA THR A 140 -2.10 1.82 -0.23
C THR A 140 -1.88 2.28 1.21
N ALA A 141 -2.84 3.02 1.76
CA ALA A 141 -2.79 3.59 3.11
C ALA A 141 -1.52 4.40 3.43
N THR A 142 -0.88 4.97 2.41
CA THR A 142 0.39 5.68 2.60
C THR A 142 0.25 6.93 3.47
N GLU A 143 -0.99 7.42 3.68
CA GLU A 143 -1.31 8.53 4.59
C GLU A 143 -1.04 8.21 6.08
N VAL A 144 -0.94 6.94 6.44
CA VAL A 144 -0.71 6.52 7.84
C VAL A 144 0.53 5.66 8.01
N THR A 145 1.31 5.44 6.95
CA THR A 145 2.42 4.48 6.98
C THR A 145 3.79 5.12 7.09
N ALA A 146 4.73 4.36 7.61
CA ALA A 146 6.16 4.65 7.70
C ALA A 146 6.93 4.22 6.43
N PHE A 147 6.25 4.17 5.27
CA PHE A 147 6.81 3.66 4.02
C PHE A 147 6.65 4.67 2.88
N SER A 148 7.57 4.58 1.91
CA SER A 148 7.54 5.28 0.63
C SER A 148 8.22 4.40 -0.42
N VAL A 149 7.56 4.12 -1.54
CA VAL A 149 8.13 3.27 -2.59
C VAL A 149 8.60 4.15 -3.75
N ILE A 150 9.90 4.14 -4.01
CA ILE A 150 10.55 4.93 -5.07
C ILE A 150 11.25 4.00 -6.05
N THR A 151 11.15 4.30 -7.33
CA THR A 151 11.75 3.51 -8.40
C THR A 151 13.03 4.16 -8.89
N ASP A 152 14.12 3.42 -8.88
CA ASP A 152 15.32 3.78 -9.62
C ASP A 152 15.24 3.15 -11.02
N TYR A 153 14.93 3.97 -12.01
CA TYR A 153 14.81 3.53 -13.41
C TYR A 153 16.16 3.21 -14.06
N ASN A 154 17.28 3.62 -13.48
CA ASN A 154 18.61 3.24 -13.98
C ASN A 154 18.91 1.77 -13.67
N THR A 155 18.47 1.30 -12.50
CA THR A 155 18.64 -0.10 -12.08
C THR A 155 17.38 -0.96 -12.32
N GLY A 156 16.23 -0.32 -12.56
CA GLY A 156 14.92 -0.98 -12.66
C GLY A 156 14.40 -1.52 -11.34
N ILE A 157 14.93 -1.04 -10.20
CA ILE A 157 14.60 -1.53 -8.87
C ILE A 157 13.63 -0.58 -8.16
N LYS A 158 12.58 -1.14 -7.57
CA LYS A 158 11.70 -0.43 -6.63
C LYS A 158 12.23 -0.60 -5.21
N TYR A 159 12.50 0.53 -4.57
CA TYR A 159 13.00 0.59 -3.20
C TYR A 159 11.89 0.96 -2.24
N PRO A 160 11.47 0.07 -1.35
CA PRO A 160 10.58 0.40 -0.23
C PRO A 160 11.40 1.11 0.86
N LEU A 161 11.40 2.42 0.82
CA LEU A 161 11.98 3.24 1.89
C LEU A 161 11.14 3.08 3.15
N ALA A 162 11.76 2.74 4.27
CA ALA A 162 11.08 2.45 5.52
C ALA A 162 11.72 3.20 6.69
N ASP A 163 11.00 4.14 7.27
CA ASP A 163 11.40 4.81 8.50
C ASP A 163 10.19 5.43 9.20
N PHE A 164 10.13 5.34 10.53
CA PHE A 164 9.06 5.96 11.30
C PHE A 164 9.02 7.49 11.17
N ASN A 165 10.14 8.11 10.82
CA ASN A 165 10.23 9.56 10.62
C ASN A 165 9.35 10.05 9.46
N ILE A 166 9.09 9.24 8.43
CA ILE A 166 8.22 9.61 7.30
C ILE A 166 6.74 9.31 7.53
N THR A 167 6.35 8.79 8.69
CA THR A 167 4.93 8.74 9.04
C THR A 167 4.37 10.17 9.06
N PRO A 168 3.26 10.46 8.32
CA PRO A 168 2.69 11.80 8.31
C PRO A 168 2.30 12.32 9.71
N ASP A 169 2.31 13.65 9.89
CA ASP A 169 1.79 14.27 11.11
C ASP A 169 0.27 14.27 11.13
N VAL A 170 -0.32 14.49 9.95
CA VAL A 170 -1.78 14.57 9.76
C VAL A 170 -2.16 13.69 8.57
N ALA A 171 -3.18 12.86 8.76
CA ALA A 171 -3.87 12.17 7.69
C ALA A 171 -5.29 12.74 7.53
N ILE A 172 -5.72 13.03 6.30
CA ILE A 172 -7.06 13.52 5.99
C ILE A 172 -7.74 12.50 5.08
N VAL A 173 -8.61 11.70 5.66
CA VAL A 173 -9.26 10.54 5.02
C VAL A 173 -10.69 10.96 4.62
N ASP A 174 -10.79 11.72 3.53
CA ASP A 174 -12.05 12.25 3.03
C ASP A 174 -12.65 11.34 1.94
N PRO A 175 -13.78 10.68 2.22
CA PRO A 175 -14.42 9.75 1.29
C PRO A 175 -14.86 10.41 -0.04
N GLU A 176 -15.06 11.71 -0.09
CA GLU A 176 -15.41 12.39 -1.34
C GLU A 176 -14.34 12.21 -2.43
N LEU A 177 -13.05 12.08 -2.03
CA LEU A 177 -11.94 11.92 -2.97
C LEU A 177 -11.94 10.57 -3.69
N VAL A 178 -12.65 9.58 -3.18
CA VAL A 178 -12.72 8.22 -3.76
C VAL A 178 -14.05 7.91 -4.44
N GLU A 179 -15.02 8.81 -4.39
CA GLU A 179 -16.33 8.59 -5.05
C GLU A 179 -16.20 8.37 -6.57
N GLY A 180 -15.27 9.08 -7.22
CA GLY A 180 -14.99 9.00 -8.66
C GLY A 180 -14.02 7.90 -9.09
N LEU A 181 -13.61 6.98 -8.21
CA LEU A 181 -12.67 5.92 -8.58
C LEU A 181 -13.28 4.96 -9.61
N PRO A 182 -12.56 4.63 -10.71
CA PRO A 182 -12.98 3.59 -11.64
C PRO A 182 -13.10 2.22 -10.96
N GLN A 183 -14.09 1.43 -11.35
CA GLN A 183 -14.35 0.10 -10.77
C GLN A 183 -13.10 -0.80 -10.74
N LYS A 184 -12.31 -0.79 -11.80
CA LYS A 184 -11.06 -1.57 -11.87
C LYS A 184 -10.07 -1.18 -10.77
N GLN A 185 -9.97 0.12 -10.47
CA GLN A 185 -9.12 0.60 -9.38
C GLN A 185 -9.71 0.25 -8.02
N VAL A 186 -11.03 0.35 -7.85
CA VAL A 186 -11.71 -0.09 -6.61
C VAL A 186 -11.42 -1.56 -6.32
N ALA A 187 -11.48 -2.43 -7.33
CA ALA A 187 -11.16 -3.85 -7.19
C ALA A 187 -9.71 -4.06 -6.73
N TYR A 188 -8.75 -3.47 -7.45
CA TYR A 188 -7.34 -3.68 -7.18
C TYR A 188 -6.91 -3.08 -5.85
N THR A 189 -7.31 -1.85 -5.56
CA THR A 189 -6.93 -1.20 -4.29
C THR A 189 -7.64 -1.83 -3.09
N GLY A 190 -8.89 -2.29 -3.26
CA GLY A 190 -9.61 -2.99 -2.19
C GLY A 190 -8.99 -4.35 -1.86
N MET A 191 -8.55 -5.11 -2.86
CA MET A 191 -7.82 -6.37 -2.65
C MET A 191 -6.42 -6.14 -2.09
N ASP A 192 -5.79 -5.03 -2.42
CA ASP A 192 -4.54 -4.58 -1.81
C ASP A 192 -4.73 -4.34 -0.30
N ALA A 193 -5.76 -3.58 0.07
CA ALA A 193 -6.11 -3.35 1.48
C ALA A 193 -6.40 -4.65 2.25
N LEU A 194 -7.11 -5.61 1.63
CA LEU A 194 -7.33 -6.93 2.22
C LEU A 194 -6.01 -7.67 2.45
N THR A 195 -5.12 -7.63 1.46
CA THR A 195 -3.81 -8.28 1.55
C THR A 195 -2.96 -7.66 2.65
N HIS A 196 -2.91 -6.32 2.72
CA HIS A 196 -2.25 -5.60 3.81
C HIS A 196 -2.71 -6.07 5.18
N ALA A 197 -4.02 -6.12 5.39
CA ALA A 197 -4.59 -6.50 6.67
C ALA A 197 -4.33 -7.98 7.02
N ILE A 198 -4.47 -8.90 6.06
CA ILE A 198 -4.22 -10.33 6.26
C ILE A 198 -2.73 -10.57 6.55
N GLU A 199 -1.82 -9.99 5.77
CA GLU A 199 -0.39 -10.15 5.99
C GLU A 199 0.06 -9.54 7.33
N ALA A 200 -0.43 -8.34 7.67
CA ALA A 200 -0.16 -7.74 8.97
C ALA A 200 -0.63 -8.62 10.14
N TYR A 201 -1.81 -9.23 10.01
CA TYR A 201 -2.35 -10.10 11.05
C TYR A 201 -1.52 -11.37 11.25
N VAL A 202 -1.00 -11.99 10.20
CA VAL A 202 -0.18 -13.21 10.29
C VAL A 202 1.31 -12.96 10.39
N SER A 203 1.77 -11.71 10.27
CA SER A 203 3.18 -11.32 10.36
C SER A 203 3.82 -11.81 11.66
N THR A 204 5.11 -12.13 11.62
CA THR A 204 5.90 -12.46 12.83
C THR A 204 6.05 -11.27 13.79
N LEU A 205 5.76 -10.05 13.32
CA LEU A 205 5.83 -8.81 14.09
C LEU A 205 4.44 -8.32 14.56
N ASN A 206 3.39 -9.14 14.41
CA ASN A 206 2.07 -8.83 14.92
C ASN A 206 2.09 -8.58 16.44
N CYS A 207 1.18 -7.78 16.92
CA CYS A 207 1.08 -7.45 18.34
C CYS A 207 -0.35 -7.05 18.75
N PRO A 208 -0.65 -6.95 20.06
CA PRO A 208 -1.97 -6.56 20.54
C PRO A 208 -2.48 -5.20 20.03
N PHE A 209 -1.60 -4.33 19.55
CA PHE A 209 -1.98 -3.03 18.95
C PHE A 209 -2.32 -3.15 17.47
N THR A 210 -1.67 -4.04 16.72
CA THR A 210 -1.89 -4.21 15.28
C THR A 210 -3.01 -5.20 14.97
N ASP A 211 -3.17 -6.24 15.77
CA ASP A 211 -4.17 -7.29 15.56
C ASP A 211 -5.62 -6.80 15.45
N PRO A 212 -6.11 -5.94 16.39
CA PRO A 212 -7.48 -5.43 16.28
C PRO A 212 -7.72 -4.59 15.04
N LEU A 213 -6.72 -3.79 14.62
CA LEU A 213 -6.79 -2.96 13.43
C LEU A 213 -6.85 -3.80 12.16
N ALA A 214 -5.99 -4.83 12.07
CA ALA A 214 -5.95 -5.75 10.95
C ALA A 214 -7.27 -6.54 10.82
N LEU A 215 -7.78 -7.11 11.92
CA LEU A 215 -9.03 -7.85 11.93
C LEU A 215 -10.24 -6.98 11.56
N GLN A 216 -10.31 -5.76 12.09
CA GLN A 216 -11.37 -4.82 11.74
C GLN A 216 -11.31 -4.43 10.25
N ALA A 217 -10.11 -4.22 9.71
CA ALA A 217 -9.93 -3.92 8.29
C ALA A 217 -10.38 -5.10 7.41
N ILE A 218 -10.01 -6.35 7.76
CA ILE A 218 -10.45 -7.55 7.04
C ILE A 218 -11.98 -7.64 7.01
N GLU A 219 -12.62 -7.49 8.16
CA GLU A 219 -14.09 -7.52 8.29
C GLU A 219 -14.73 -6.48 7.37
N MET A 220 -14.31 -5.23 7.48
CA MET A 220 -14.85 -4.15 6.67
C MET A 220 -14.64 -4.37 5.16
N VAL A 221 -13.46 -4.86 4.74
CA VAL A 221 -13.21 -5.15 3.32
C VAL A 221 -14.14 -6.25 2.82
N LEU A 222 -14.30 -7.34 3.58
CA LEU A 222 -15.16 -8.45 3.19
C LEU A 222 -16.65 -8.06 3.13
N ASP A 223 -17.08 -7.14 3.98
CA ASP A 223 -18.45 -6.64 4.00
C ASP A 223 -18.74 -5.62 2.91
N TYR A 224 -17.80 -4.70 2.66
CA TYR A 224 -18.08 -3.51 1.85
C TYR A 224 -17.47 -3.51 0.45
N LEU A 225 -16.38 -4.25 0.18
CA LEU A 225 -15.71 -4.19 -1.13
C LEU A 225 -16.63 -4.56 -2.31
N PRO A 226 -17.47 -5.61 -2.26
CA PRO A 226 -18.36 -5.92 -3.37
C PRO A 226 -19.38 -4.82 -3.66
N ALA A 227 -19.93 -4.19 -2.63
CA ALA A 227 -20.87 -3.09 -2.78
C ALA A 227 -20.18 -1.82 -3.28
N SER A 228 -18.98 -1.52 -2.78
CA SER A 228 -18.13 -0.42 -3.23
C SER A 228 -17.77 -0.55 -4.72
N TYR A 229 -17.41 -1.75 -5.17
CA TYR A 229 -17.17 -2.06 -6.58
C TYR A 229 -18.41 -1.79 -7.44
N ASN A 230 -19.60 -2.07 -6.93
CA ASN A 230 -20.89 -1.84 -7.58
C ASN A 230 -21.44 -0.41 -7.35
N LEU A 231 -20.57 0.55 -7.10
CA LEU A 231 -20.89 1.99 -7.01
C LEU A 231 -21.78 2.39 -5.81
N ASN A 232 -21.79 1.61 -4.74
CA ASN A 232 -22.41 2.03 -3.48
C ASN A 232 -21.45 3.00 -2.76
N MET A 233 -21.87 4.26 -2.59
CA MET A 233 -21.01 5.32 -2.04
C MET A 233 -20.81 5.20 -0.52
N GLU A 234 -21.77 4.65 0.22
CA GLU A 234 -21.60 4.36 1.64
C GLU A 234 -20.56 3.25 1.84
N ALA A 235 -20.60 2.23 0.99
CA ALA A 235 -19.59 1.17 1.01
C ALA A 235 -18.20 1.71 0.58
N ARG A 236 -18.12 2.67 -0.35
CA ARG A 236 -16.84 3.33 -0.69
C ARG A 236 -16.26 4.10 0.48
N GLU A 237 -17.09 4.79 1.23
CA GLU A 237 -16.68 5.45 2.47
C GLU A 237 -16.10 4.44 3.47
N GLN A 238 -16.80 3.31 3.71
CA GLN A 238 -16.31 2.27 4.60
C GLN A 238 -15.01 1.63 4.11
N MET A 239 -14.86 1.42 2.79
CA MET A 239 -13.61 0.94 2.20
C MET A 239 -12.45 1.92 2.39
N HIS A 240 -12.74 3.24 2.36
CA HIS A 240 -11.72 4.26 2.60
C HIS A 240 -11.21 4.24 4.04
N TYR A 241 -12.07 3.93 4.99
CA TYR A 241 -11.66 3.72 6.40
C TYR A 241 -10.97 2.36 6.59
N ALA A 242 -11.46 1.31 5.95
CA ALA A 242 -10.86 -0.02 6.05
C ALA A 242 -9.39 -0.04 5.60
N GLN A 243 -9.08 0.60 4.47
CA GLN A 243 -7.70 0.70 4.00
C GLN A 243 -6.79 1.46 4.97
N CYS A 244 -7.30 2.53 5.58
CA CYS A 244 -6.57 3.30 6.59
C CYS A 244 -6.24 2.44 7.82
N LEU A 245 -7.21 1.65 8.32
CA LEU A 245 -6.99 0.70 9.42
C LEU A 245 -5.98 -0.39 9.04
N ALA A 246 -6.05 -0.93 7.81
CA ALA A 246 -5.06 -1.87 7.30
C ALA A 246 -3.66 -1.26 7.29
N GLY A 247 -3.54 0.02 6.89
CA GLY A 247 -2.29 0.77 6.91
C GLY A 247 -1.71 0.96 8.30
N MET A 248 -2.54 1.32 9.26
CA MET A 248 -2.12 1.44 10.66
C MET A 248 -1.59 0.11 11.21
N ALA A 249 -2.17 -1.01 10.79
CA ALA A 249 -1.72 -2.35 11.16
C ALA A 249 -0.37 -2.68 10.50
N PHE A 250 -0.30 -2.68 9.16
CA PHE A 250 0.90 -3.16 8.47
C PHE A 250 2.10 -2.22 8.59
N SER A 251 1.90 -0.93 8.78
CA SER A 251 2.99 0.00 9.04
C SER A 251 3.80 -0.38 10.29
N ASN A 252 3.19 -1.08 11.21
CA ASN A 252 3.79 -1.49 12.48
C ASN A 252 4.08 -3.00 12.57
N ALA A 253 3.30 -3.84 11.91
CA ALA A 253 3.49 -5.29 11.87
C ALA A 253 4.31 -5.77 10.66
N LEU A 254 4.55 -4.90 9.68
CA LEU A 254 5.08 -5.23 8.36
C LEU A 254 4.17 -6.20 7.58
N LEU A 255 4.68 -6.70 6.46
CA LEU A 255 3.95 -7.49 5.48
C LEU A 255 4.56 -8.90 5.34
N GLY A 256 4.28 -9.56 4.23
CA GLY A 256 4.76 -10.90 3.93
C GLY A 256 5.07 -11.11 2.46
N ILE A 257 5.11 -12.38 2.05
CA ILE A 257 5.57 -12.76 0.72
C ILE A 257 4.57 -12.49 -0.40
N VAL A 258 3.30 -12.20 -0.12
CA VAL A 258 2.38 -11.71 -1.18
C VAL A 258 2.93 -10.41 -1.76
N HIS A 259 3.25 -9.46 -0.89
CA HIS A 259 3.84 -8.18 -1.30
C HIS A 259 5.22 -8.36 -1.91
N SER A 260 6.07 -9.22 -1.35
CA SER A 260 7.38 -9.51 -1.93
C SER A 260 7.28 -10.02 -3.37
N MET A 261 6.34 -10.92 -3.65
CA MET A 261 6.07 -11.42 -5.00
C MET A 261 5.55 -10.30 -5.92
N ALA A 262 4.60 -9.49 -5.45
CA ALA A 262 4.01 -8.41 -6.23
C ALA A 262 5.02 -7.31 -6.59
N HIS A 263 5.91 -6.95 -5.69
CA HIS A 263 6.98 -5.97 -5.94
C HIS A 263 7.90 -6.38 -7.09
N LYS A 264 8.13 -7.68 -7.28
CA LYS A 264 9.09 -8.19 -8.28
C LYS A 264 8.44 -8.55 -9.60
N THR A 265 7.12 -8.57 -9.69
CA THR A 265 6.41 -8.95 -10.92
C THR A 265 5.72 -7.79 -11.63
N GLY A 266 5.48 -6.67 -10.95
CA GLY A 266 4.76 -5.52 -11.52
C GLY A 266 5.29 -5.06 -12.87
N ALA A 267 6.60 -4.91 -13.03
CA ALA A 267 7.26 -4.48 -14.27
C ALA A 267 8.21 -5.54 -14.87
N ALA A 268 8.11 -6.80 -14.43
CA ALA A 268 9.07 -7.84 -14.82
C ALA A 268 8.85 -8.34 -16.25
N PHE A 269 7.62 -8.25 -16.77
CA PHE A 269 7.23 -8.89 -18.02
C PHE A 269 6.94 -7.88 -19.15
N SER A 270 7.29 -8.25 -20.38
CA SER A 270 7.08 -7.42 -21.57
C SER A 270 5.61 -7.25 -21.96
N THR A 271 4.73 -8.14 -21.52
CA THR A 271 3.27 -8.09 -21.71
C THR A 271 2.59 -6.89 -21.04
N GLY A 272 3.34 -6.12 -20.26
CA GLY A 272 2.88 -4.92 -19.60
C GLY A 272 2.94 -5.01 -18.07
N HIS A 273 2.64 -3.87 -17.47
CA HIS A 273 2.65 -3.71 -16.02
C HIS A 273 1.48 -4.45 -15.37
N ILE A 274 1.76 -5.35 -14.42
CA ILE A 274 0.74 -5.94 -13.56
C ILE A 274 0.45 -4.94 -12.42
N PRO A 275 -0.76 -4.37 -12.33
CA PRO A 275 -1.10 -3.48 -11.24
C PRO A 275 -0.89 -4.16 -9.89
N HIS A 276 -0.29 -3.44 -8.94
CA HIS A 276 0.14 -4.00 -7.65
C HIS A 276 -0.97 -4.76 -6.92
N GLY A 277 -2.14 -4.15 -6.73
CA GLY A 277 -3.28 -4.80 -6.08
C GLY A 277 -3.85 -5.99 -6.88
N CYS A 278 -3.69 -6.00 -8.22
CA CYS A 278 -4.03 -7.18 -9.03
C CYS A 278 -3.08 -8.35 -8.76
N ALA A 279 -1.78 -8.09 -8.70
CA ALA A 279 -0.77 -9.09 -8.35
C ALA A 279 -1.03 -9.65 -6.94
N ASN A 280 -1.26 -8.79 -5.95
CA ASN A 280 -1.60 -9.20 -4.59
C ASN A 280 -2.84 -10.09 -4.56
N ALA A 281 -3.90 -9.72 -5.28
CA ALA A 281 -5.14 -10.50 -5.34
C ALA A 281 -4.94 -11.90 -5.95
N ILE A 282 -4.08 -12.02 -6.98
CA ILE A 282 -3.73 -13.30 -7.60
C ILE A 282 -2.94 -14.17 -6.61
N TYR A 283 -1.95 -13.61 -5.92
CA TYR A 283 -1.02 -14.40 -5.09
C TYR A 283 -1.61 -14.80 -3.74
N LEU A 284 -2.49 -13.99 -3.16
CA LEU A 284 -2.97 -14.14 -1.79
C LEU A 284 -3.49 -15.55 -1.47
N PRO A 285 -4.37 -16.21 -2.25
CA PRO A 285 -4.86 -17.54 -1.92
C PRO A 285 -3.75 -18.61 -1.89
N TYR A 286 -2.75 -18.48 -2.77
CA TYR A 286 -1.64 -19.44 -2.82
C TYR A 286 -0.69 -19.27 -1.64
N VAL A 287 -0.40 -18.02 -1.27
CA VAL A 287 0.45 -17.70 -0.11
C VAL A 287 -0.23 -18.12 1.19
N ILE A 288 -1.54 -17.93 1.34
CA ILE A 288 -2.29 -18.44 2.51
C ILE A 288 -2.10 -19.95 2.64
N LYS A 289 -2.24 -20.72 1.56
CA LYS A 289 -2.03 -22.17 1.56
C LYS A 289 -0.58 -22.56 1.88
N TYR A 290 0.38 -21.78 1.40
CA TYR A 290 1.80 -21.97 1.74
C TYR A 290 2.07 -21.71 3.22
N ASN A 291 1.67 -20.56 3.72
CA ASN A 291 1.90 -20.13 5.10
C ASN A 291 1.11 -20.99 6.11
N ALA A 292 -0.04 -21.53 5.74
CA ALA A 292 -0.87 -22.39 6.60
C ALA A 292 -0.22 -23.75 6.96
N LYS A 293 0.96 -24.05 6.44
CA LYS A 293 1.80 -25.18 6.90
C LYS A 293 2.59 -24.84 8.18
N ASP A 294 2.70 -23.56 8.54
CA ASP A 294 3.07 -23.12 9.87
C ASP A 294 1.85 -23.14 10.80
N LYS A 295 2.00 -23.70 11.99
CA LYS A 295 0.90 -23.89 12.94
C LYS A 295 0.30 -22.57 13.46
N VAL A 296 1.14 -21.58 13.70
CA VAL A 296 0.70 -20.27 14.21
C VAL A 296 -0.08 -19.54 13.12
N ALA A 297 0.48 -19.50 11.91
CA ALA A 297 -0.18 -18.91 10.76
C ALA A 297 -1.53 -19.61 10.44
N ALA A 298 -1.57 -20.95 10.47
CA ALA A 298 -2.79 -21.72 10.25
C ALA A 298 -3.90 -21.32 11.24
N SER A 299 -3.56 -21.25 12.52
CA SER A 299 -4.52 -20.86 13.57
C SER A 299 -5.01 -19.43 13.35
N ARG A 300 -4.15 -18.49 12.94
CA ARG A 300 -4.53 -17.10 12.68
C ARG A 300 -5.40 -16.95 11.43
N TYR A 301 -5.12 -17.66 10.34
CA TYR A 301 -6.01 -17.71 9.18
C TYR A 301 -7.37 -18.32 9.51
N ALA A 302 -7.40 -19.39 10.29
CA ALA A 302 -8.65 -19.98 10.75
C ALA A 302 -9.46 -19.03 11.64
N GLU A 303 -8.79 -18.21 12.47
CA GLU A 303 -9.44 -17.18 13.28
C GLU A 303 -10.09 -16.09 12.41
N ILE A 304 -9.42 -15.63 11.35
CA ILE A 304 -10.04 -14.73 10.37
C ILE A 304 -11.34 -15.35 9.84
N ALA A 305 -11.28 -16.62 9.37
CA ALA A 305 -12.44 -17.28 8.81
C ALA A 305 -13.60 -17.43 9.83
N ARG A 306 -13.30 -17.74 11.09
CA ARG A 306 -14.32 -17.83 12.16
C ARG A 306 -14.98 -16.47 12.41
N ARG A 307 -14.19 -15.41 12.52
CA ARG A 307 -14.71 -14.05 12.73
C ARG A 307 -15.63 -13.60 11.62
N MET A 308 -15.28 -13.97 10.39
CA MET A 308 -16.10 -13.66 9.20
C MET A 308 -17.30 -14.61 9.03
N GLY A 309 -17.54 -15.53 9.94
CA GLY A 309 -18.63 -16.49 9.85
C GLY A 309 -18.51 -17.44 8.67
N LEU A 310 -17.30 -17.69 8.17
CA LEU A 310 -17.10 -18.60 7.05
C LEU A 310 -17.27 -20.06 7.49
N PRO A 311 -17.79 -20.94 6.62
CA PRO A 311 -18.09 -22.32 6.98
C PRO A 311 -16.81 -23.13 7.18
N GLY A 312 -16.81 -24.02 8.20
CA GLY A 312 -15.74 -24.96 8.47
C GLY A 312 -15.71 -25.43 9.93
N THR A 313 -15.41 -26.71 10.14
CA THR A 313 -15.32 -27.33 11.47
C THR A 313 -13.90 -27.63 11.89
N SER A 314 -12.94 -27.53 10.97
CA SER A 314 -11.50 -27.71 11.22
C SER A 314 -10.70 -26.49 10.71
N GLU A 315 -9.49 -26.28 11.22
CA GLU A 315 -8.60 -25.22 10.72
C GLU A 315 -8.43 -25.30 9.20
N LYS A 316 -8.17 -26.48 8.67
CA LYS A 316 -8.03 -26.70 7.22
C LYS A 316 -9.30 -26.30 6.45
N ALA A 317 -10.49 -26.65 6.95
CA ALA A 317 -11.75 -26.30 6.31
C ALA A 317 -11.98 -24.78 6.34
N LEU A 318 -11.68 -24.12 7.46
CA LEU A 318 -11.78 -22.66 7.62
C LEU A 318 -10.82 -21.92 6.69
N ILE A 319 -9.57 -22.37 6.59
CA ILE A 319 -8.57 -21.80 5.69
C ILE A 319 -9.00 -21.95 4.22
N ASN A 320 -9.52 -23.12 3.85
CA ASN A 320 -10.05 -23.33 2.50
C ASN A 320 -11.24 -22.40 2.20
N SER A 321 -12.12 -22.18 3.18
CA SER A 321 -13.23 -21.25 3.04
C SER A 321 -12.76 -19.79 2.89
N LEU A 322 -11.70 -19.39 3.59
CA LEU A 322 -11.10 -18.08 3.42
C LEU A 322 -10.52 -17.90 2.01
N CYS A 323 -9.76 -18.88 1.51
CA CYS A 323 -9.26 -18.85 0.14
C CYS A 323 -10.39 -18.81 -0.89
N ALA A 324 -11.44 -19.63 -0.70
CA ALA A 324 -12.60 -19.63 -1.58
C ALA A 324 -13.33 -18.28 -1.59
N LYS A 325 -13.40 -17.60 -0.44
CA LYS A 325 -14.00 -16.25 -0.35
C LYS A 325 -13.19 -15.21 -1.10
N ILE A 326 -11.87 -15.29 -1.04
CA ILE A 326 -10.97 -14.42 -1.81
C ILE A 326 -11.11 -14.71 -3.32
N ASP A 327 -11.14 -15.98 -3.72
CA ASP A 327 -11.35 -16.37 -5.12
C ASP A 327 -12.73 -15.90 -5.64
N GLU A 328 -13.77 -15.95 -4.81
CA GLU A 328 -15.10 -15.41 -5.11
C GLU A 328 -15.05 -13.90 -5.38
N PHE A 329 -14.31 -13.15 -4.56
CA PHE A 329 -14.14 -11.70 -4.75
C PHE A 329 -13.40 -11.40 -6.04
N ASN A 330 -12.29 -12.09 -6.29
CA ASN A 330 -11.52 -11.94 -7.52
C ASN A 330 -12.41 -12.17 -8.76
N ALA A 331 -13.19 -13.25 -8.76
CA ALA A 331 -14.10 -13.57 -9.86
C ALA A 331 -15.19 -12.50 -10.07
N LYS A 332 -15.83 -12.03 -8.99
CA LYS A 332 -16.88 -10.99 -9.05
C LYS A 332 -16.37 -9.65 -9.56
N MET A 333 -15.09 -9.35 -9.33
CA MET A 333 -14.47 -8.09 -9.73
C MET A 333 -13.61 -8.21 -11.01
N ASN A 334 -13.73 -9.33 -11.72
CA ASN A 334 -12.99 -9.60 -12.96
C ASN A 334 -11.46 -9.53 -12.78
N ILE A 335 -10.95 -9.95 -11.62
CA ILE A 335 -9.53 -10.12 -11.39
C ILE A 335 -9.12 -11.50 -11.89
N PRO A 336 -8.08 -11.63 -12.73
CA PRO A 336 -7.58 -12.91 -13.19
C PRO A 336 -7.18 -13.82 -12.04
N LYS A 337 -7.44 -15.11 -12.18
CA LYS A 337 -7.11 -16.11 -11.17
C LYS A 337 -5.62 -16.48 -11.15
N THR A 338 -4.95 -16.31 -12.30
CA THR A 338 -3.56 -16.73 -12.51
C THR A 338 -2.80 -15.69 -13.32
N LEU A 339 -1.47 -15.74 -13.26
CA LEU A 339 -0.62 -14.93 -14.14
C LEU A 339 -0.82 -15.28 -15.62
N LYS A 340 -1.13 -16.55 -15.93
CA LYS A 340 -1.46 -16.98 -17.30
C LYS A 340 -2.77 -16.33 -17.81
N GLU A 341 -3.80 -16.29 -16.98
CA GLU A 341 -5.06 -15.61 -17.30
C GLU A 341 -4.89 -14.09 -17.42
N PHE A 342 -3.97 -13.50 -16.66
CA PHE A 342 -3.61 -12.09 -16.81
C PHE A 342 -2.96 -11.80 -18.19
N GLY A 343 -2.37 -12.80 -18.82
CA GLY A 343 -1.76 -12.71 -20.14
C GLY A 343 -0.23 -12.72 -20.15
N ILE A 344 0.42 -13.13 -19.07
CA ILE A 344 1.88 -13.30 -19.05
C ILE A 344 2.30 -14.46 -19.96
N ASN A 345 3.23 -14.20 -20.86
CA ASN A 345 3.76 -15.21 -21.77
C ASN A 345 4.50 -16.31 -20.99
N GLU A 346 4.27 -17.58 -21.35
CA GLU A 346 4.81 -18.74 -20.63
C GLU A 346 6.33 -18.87 -20.76
N GLU A 347 6.88 -18.60 -21.93
CA GLU A 347 8.33 -18.69 -22.17
C GLU A 347 9.06 -17.59 -21.39
N GLU A 348 8.55 -16.36 -21.44
CA GLU A 348 9.07 -15.23 -20.67
C GLU A 348 8.96 -15.47 -19.16
N PHE A 349 7.86 -16.05 -18.69
CA PHE A 349 7.70 -16.42 -17.30
C PHE A 349 8.77 -17.41 -16.84
N LYS A 350 8.99 -18.49 -17.63
CA LYS A 350 10.00 -19.51 -17.32
C LYS A 350 11.43 -18.95 -17.35
N GLU A 351 11.73 -18.05 -18.29
CA GLU A 351 13.03 -17.40 -18.40
C GLU A 351 13.34 -16.54 -17.16
N LYS A 352 12.35 -15.82 -16.64
CA LYS A 352 12.52 -14.87 -15.54
C LYS A 352 12.28 -15.48 -14.15
N LEU A 353 11.75 -16.69 -14.07
CA LEU A 353 11.27 -17.32 -12.85
C LEU A 353 12.29 -17.33 -11.71
N ASP A 354 13.49 -17.83 -11.96
CA ASP A 354 14.52 -17.93 -10.94
C ASP A 354 14.95 -16.55 -10.42
N LYS A 355 15.05 -15.58 -11.34
CA LYS A 355 15.43 -14.21 -11.01
C LYS A 355 14.38 -13.50 -10.14
N ILE A 356 13.09 -13.58 -10.52
CA ILE A 356 12.03 -12.95 -9.70
C ILE A 356 11.87 -13.66 -8.36
N ALA A 357 12.10 -14.97 -8.29
CA ALA A 357 12.07 -15.73 -7.03
C ALA A 357 13.20 -15.31 -6.07
N GLU A 358 14.43 -15.19 -6.59
CA GLU A 358 15.57 -14.69 -5.81
C GLU A 358 15.32 -13.27 -5.28
N LEU A 359 14.85 -12.36 -6.15
CA LEU A 359 14.55 -10.98 -5.78
C LEU A 359 13.41 -10.89 -4.78
N ALA A 360 12.38 -11.74 -4.88
CA ALA A 360 11.27 -11.76 -3.93
C ALA A 360 11.72 -12.25 -2.54
N VAL A 361 12.59 -13.26 -2.47
CA VAL A 361 13.17 -13.69 -1.18
C VAL A 361 14.01 -12.60 -0.54
N GLY A 362 14.71 -11.80 -1.33
CA GLY A 362 15.49 -10.64 -0.87
C GLY A 362 14.67 -9.39 -0.53
N ASP A 363 13.35 -9.39 -0.76
CA ASP A 363 12.49 -8.24 -0.46
C ASP A 363 12.32 -8.04 1.05
N ALA A 364 12.22 -6.78 1.47
CA ALA A 364 12.09 -6.43 2.89
C ALA A 364 10.85 -7.06 3.56
N CYS A 365 9.75 -7.25 2.82
CA CYS A 365 8.53 -7.85 3.33
C CYS A 365 8.67 -9.35 3.66
N THR A 366 9.62 -10.05 3.04
CA THR A 366 9.85 -11.48 3.28
C THR A 366 10.29 -11.77 4.70
N GLY A 367 11.02 -10.85 5.33
CA GLY A 367 11.56 -11.01 6.68
C GLY A 367 10.51 -11.14 7.78
N SER A 368 9.29 -10.64 7.56
CA SER A 368 8.17 -10.73 8.51
C SER A 368 7.13 -11.79 8.15
N ASN A 369 7.33 -12.54 7.07
CA ASN A 369 6.43 -13.63 6.70
C ASN A 369 6.46 -14.76 7.76
N PRO A 370 5.30 -15.33 8.14
CA PRO A 370 5.24 -16.31 9.22
C PRO A 370 6.00 -17.61 8.93
N ARG A 371 6.19 -17.93 7.65
CA ARG A 371 6.93 -19.13 7.22
C ARG A 371 8.12 -18.73 6.36
N ALA A 372 9.30 -19.20 6.72
CA ALA A 372 10.53 -18.97 5.93
C ALA A 372 10.41 -19.59 4.53
N ILE A 373 11.04 -18.95 3.56
CA ILE A 373 11.04 -19.39 2.17
C ILE A 373 12.42 -19.17 1.54
N ASP A 374 12.87 -20.12 0.76
CA ASP A 374 14.07 -20.03 -0.07
C ASP A 374 13.72 -19.76 -1.54
N PRO A 375 14.69 -19.35 -2.39
CA PRO A 375 14.43 -19.06 -3.80
C PRO A 375 13.82 -20.22 -4.58
N ALA A 376 14.23 -21.46 -4.32
CA ALA A 376 13.70 -22.63 -5.02
C ALA A 376 12.23 -22.89 -4.66
N THR A 377 11.87 -22.70 -3.40
CA THR A 377 10.49 -22.81 -2.93
C THR A 377 9.63 -21.64 -3.43
N MET A 378 10.19 -20.43 -3.47
CA MET A 378 9.53 -19.26 -4.03
C MET A 378 9.22 -19.44 -5.53
N ALA A 379 10.16 -20.04 -6.30
CA ALA A 379 9.92 -20.36 -7.72
C ALA A 379 8.79 -21.38 -7.90
N LYS A 380 8.67 -22.39 -7.02
CA LYS A 380 7.52 -23.31 -7.02
C LYS A 380 6.21 -22.57 -6.72
N LEU A 381 6.22 -21.65 -5.77
CA LEU A 381 5.04 -20.86 -5.42
C LEU A 381 4.61 -19.98 -6.59
N PHE A 382 5.54 -19.27 -7.26
CA PHE A 382 5.26 -18.55 -8.49
C PHE A 382 4.69 -19.44 -9.59
N THR A 383 5.23 -20.67 -9.74
CA THR A 383 4.75 -21.66 -10.70
C THR A 383 3.28 -22.03 -10.42
N CYS A 384 2.92 -22.23 -9.15
CA CYS A 384 1.51 -22.45 -8.77
C CYS A 384 0.62 -21.26 -9.16
N THR A 385 1.06 -20.03 -8.94
CA THR A 385 0.28 -18.83 -9.30
C THR A 385 0.16 -18.63 -10.81
N TYR A 386 1.12 -19.13 -11.60
CA TYR A 386 1.09 -19.06 -13.05
C TYR A 386 0.09 -20.07 -13.65
N TYR A 387 0.15 -21.34 -13.21
CA TYR A 387 -0.66 -22.42 -13.78
C TYR A 387 -1.97 -22.68 -13.04
N GLY A 388 -2.20 -22.10 -11.88
CA GLY A 388 -3.38 -22.37 -11.05
C GLY A 388 -3.33 -23.71 -10.33
N THR A 389 -2.16 -24.23 -10.04
CA THR A 389 -1.97 -25.54 -9.40
C THR A 389 -1.98 -25.46 -7.88
N GLU A 390 -2.22 -26.59 -7.22
CA GLU A 390 -2.22 -26.68 -5.75
C GLU A 390 -0.81 -26.43 -5.17
N VAL A 391 -0.79 -25.83 -3.96
CA VAL A 391 0.44 -25.62 -3.18
C VAL A 391 0.66 -26.84 -2.28
N ASP A 392 1.18 -27.93 -2.84
CA ASP A 392 1.34 -29.25 -2.19
C ASP A 392 2.77 -29.55 -1.69
N PHE A 393 3.74 -28.73 -2.06
CA PHE A 393 5.16 -28.87 -1.65
C PHE A 393 5.41 -28.35 -0.22
N LYS A 394 6.44 -28.90 0.42
CA LYS A 394 6.88 -28.55 1.77
C LYS A 394 7.75 -27.29 1.74
#